data_b39bd4297379ce80232c5c6b9daa2061
#
_entry.id   b39bd4297379ce80232c5c6b9daa2061
#
_cell.length_a   1.000
_cell.length_b   1.000
_cell.length_c   1.000
_cell.angle_alpha   90.00
_cell.angle_beta   90.00
_cell.angle_gamma   90.00
#
_symmetry.space_group_name_H-M   'P 1'
#
loop_
_entity.id
_entity.type
_entity.pdbx_description
1 polymer ?
#
loop_
_entity_poly.entity_id
_entity_poly.type
_entity_poly.pdbx_seq_one_letter_code
_entity_poly.pdbx_strand_id
1 'polypeptide(L)'
;MIAIRQKTAAAMGWLVPALFLLFPLAMGLSNVVLLLVLIGFAVTFNAGYLKRETWSWPAIWLMALFAVVLIGTLYTPAPWHWVSVNLSKYAKFVYAVVLMLLFARFPQWQKRALWAFVTAMLFVLVSTWLNVWLVLPWSATKTPGWGLSHHVFGDYITQNVMVSFLVVFALSSVQRPWRSRSNLFWLLVAVLGAVSITHLSSGRTGVLLLLAGLVSWMLVRWGGKKLLIGLPVLVLLVAGALASSSVMRERIALGWSEFAKRDLDVMSSVGHRAYNYRIVPKLIAESPVVGHGTGAYHTEICRFLDKPEWCDIFRWHSHNQFLFFGADHGLVGVLLYVALLVSLYLVARRSEHPQARVLLASLTSILLVDSMINTPLFSSRESHFFLFMMALLVAMNRQPLSR
;
A
#
# COMPACT_ATOMS: atom_id res chain seq x y z
N MET A 1 32.55 4.90 -21.51
CA MET A 1 31.72 4.99 -20.29
C MET A 1 30.52 5.94 -20.42
N ILE A 2 30.70 7.20 -20.86
CA ILE A 2 29.60 8.18 -20.98
C ILE A 2 28.48 7.70 -21.90
N ALA A 3 28.79 7.19 -23.09
CA ALA A 3 27.81 6.68 -24.05
C ALA A 3 26.99 5.49 -23.49
N ILE A 4 27.60 4.59 -22.72
CA ILE A 4 26.92 3.47 -22.08
C ILE A 4 25.92 4.01 -21.04
N ARG A 5 26.34 4.94 -20.18
CA ARG A 5 25.46 5.57 -19.17
C ARG A 5 24.26 6.27 -19.81
N GLN A 6 24.45 6.98 -20.92
CA GLN A 6 23.36 7.64 -21.64
C GLN A 6 22.36 6.64 -22.24
N LYS A 7 22.85 5.57 -22.90
CA LYS A 7 21.99 4.51 -23.42
C LYS A 7 21.23 3.78 -22.32
N THR A 8 21.90 3.49 -21.20
CA THR A 8 21.26 2.85 -20.03
C THR A 8 20.18 3.78 -19.44
N ALA A 9 20.44 5.08 -19.27
CA ALA A 9 19.45 6.02 -18.79
C ALA A 9 18.24 6.12 -19.74
N ALA A 10 18.46 6.11 -21.06
CA ALA A 10 17.38 6.08 -22.03
C ALA A 10 16.52 4.81 -21.91
N ALA A 11 17.14 3.64 -21.76
CA ALA A 11 16.43 2.37 -21.53
C ALA A 11 15.61 2.38 -20.24
N MET A 12 16.18 2.88 -19.14
CA MET A 12 15.45 3.03 -17.87
C MET A 12 14.23 3.95 -17.99
N GLY A 13 14.25 4.93 -18.89
CA GLY A 13 13.11 5.81 -19.19
C GLY A 13 11.87 5.05 -19.70
N TRP A 14 12.03 3.82 -20.18
CA TRP A 14 10.96 2.88 -20.54
C TRP A 14 10.72 1.82 -19.48
N LEU A 15 11.78 1.31 -18.86
CA LEU A 15 11.69 0.26 -17.83
C LEU A 15 10.95 0.74 -16.58
N VAL A 16 11.19 1.99 -16.14
CA VAL A 16 10.51 2.53 -14.95
C VAL A 16 9.00 2.65 -15.16
N PRO A 17 8.46 3.26 -16.24
CA PRO A 17 7.03 3.19 -16.52
C PRO A 17 6.50 1.76 -16.70
N ALA A 18 7.26 0.86 -17.36
CA ALA A 18 6.88 -0.55 -17.49
C ALA A 18 6.75 -1.24 -16.13
N LEU A 19 7.62 -0.94 -15.16
CA LEU A 19 7.50 -1.41 -13.79
C LEU A 19 6.15 -1.01 -13.17
N PHE A 20 5.73 0.25 -13.36
CA PHE A 20 4.48 0.78 -12.83
C PHE A 20 3.24 0.21 -13.54
N LEU A 21 3.35 -0.19 -14.80
CA LEU A 21 2.31 -0.93 -15.52
C LEU A 21 2.18 -2.37 -14.99
N LEU A 22 3.31 -3.02 -14.71
CA LEU A 22 3.36 -4.46 -14.48
C LEU A 22 3.11 -4.87 -13.03
N PHE A 23 3.50 -4.06 -12.02
CA PHE A 23 3.35 -4.51 -10.64
C PHE A 23 1.90 -4.76 -10.22
N PRO A 24 0.85 -4.07 -10.75
CA PRO A 24 -0.53 -4.45 -10.48
C PRO A 24 -0.97 -5.72 -11.20
N LEU A 25 -0.40 -6.01 -12.37
CA LEU A 25 -0.86 -7.05 -13.30
C LEU A 25 -0.07 -8.36 -13.13
N ALA A 26 1.25 -8.30 -13.23
CA ALA A 26 2.14 -9.45 -13.37
C ALA A 26 3.36 -9.33 -12.45
N MET A 27 3.21 -9.76 -11.19
CA MET A 27 4.25 -9.62 -10.14
C MET A 27 5.60 -10.23 -10.55
N GLY A 28 5.61 -11.42 -11.15
CA GLY A 28 6.84 -12.08 -11.57
C GLY A 28 7.61 -11.24 -12.61
N LEU A 29 6.92 -10.75 -13.63
CA LEU A 29 7.52 -9.91 -14.67
C LEU A 29 7.94 -8.54 -14.10
N SER A 30 7.16 -7.99 -13.19
CA SER A 30 7.51 -6.77 -12.46
C SER A 30 8.84 -6.90 -11.71
N ASN A 31 9.10 -8.04 -11.06
CA ASN A 31 10.37 -8.28 -10.36
C ASN A 31 11.57 -8.36 -11.33
N VAL A 32 11.39 -8.93 -12.52
CA VAL A 32 12.42 -8.94 -13.56
C VAL A 32 12.72 -7.51 -14.03
N VAL A 33 11.69 -6.71 -14.31
CA VAL A 33 11.86 -5.32 -14.71
C VAL A 33 12.51 -4.49 -13.60
N LEU A 34 12.12 -4.73 -12.34
CA LEU A 34 12.76 -4.10 -11.18
C LEU A 34 14.25 -4.42 -11.11
N LEU A 35 14.63 -5.67 -11.29
CA LEU A 35 16.04 -6.07 -11.33
C LEU A 35 16.81 -5.30 -12.43
N LEU A 36 16.24 -5.20 -13.63
CA LEU A 36 16.85 -4.43 -14.73
C LEU A 36 16.97 -2.93 -14.37
N VAL A 37 15.99 -2.34 -13.69
CA VAL A 37 16.05 -0.96 -13.19
C VAL A 37 17.17 -0.80 -12.16
N LEU A 38 17.33 -1.76 -11.22
CA LEU A 38 18.40 -1.73 -10.21
C LEU A 38 19.79 -1.86 -10.85
N ILE A 39 19.95 -2.75 -11.83
CA ILE A 39 21.20 -2.87 -12.62
C ILE A 39 21.46 -1.56 -13.38
N GLY A 40 20.45 -0.99 -14.03
CA GLY A 40 20.55 0.28 -14.72
C GLY A 40 20.94 1.43 -13.78
N PHE A 41 20.39 1.44 -12.55
CA PHE A 41 20.78 2.41 -11.52
C PHE A 41 22.26 2.24 -11.15
N ALA A 42 22.74 1.03 -10.90
CA ALA A 42 24.12 0.75 -10.57
C ALA A 42 25.09 1.24 -11.67
N VAL A 43 24.77 0.99 -12.95
CA VAL A 43 25.56 1.43 -14.12
C VAL A 43 25.58 2.98 -14.24
N THR A 44 24.46 3.64 -13.95
CA THR A 44 24.33 5.09 -14.07
C THR A 44 24.73 5.84 -12.82
N PHE A 45 24.99 5.14 -11.71
CA PHE A 45 25.33 5.73 -10.43
C PHE A 45 26.54 6.69 -10.52
N ASN A 46 26.43 7.84 -9.89
CA ASN A 46 27.48 8.84 -9.79
C ASN A 46 27.26 9.72 -8.53
N ALA A 47 28.25 10.53 -8.20
CA ALA A 47 28.21 11.39 -7.01
C ALA A 47 27.00 12.36 -6.96
N GLY A 48 26.36 12.64 -8.11
CA GLY A 48 25.15 13.45 -8.15
C GLY A 48 23.97 12.86 -7.39
N TYR A 49 23.89 11.53 -7.26
CA TYR A 49 22.86 10.86 -6.46
C TYR A 49 23.09 10.98 -4.94
N LEU A 50 24.31 11.29 -4.52
CA LEU A 50 24.67 11.46 -3.10
C LEU A 50 24.47 12.90 -2.62
N LYS A 51 24.17 13.83 -3.50
CA LYS A 51 23.91 15.22 -3.11
C LYS A 51 22.70 15.31 -2.19
N ARG A 52 22.78 16.15 -1.14
CA ARG A 52 21.70 16.37 -0.18
C ARG A 52 20.37 16.72 -0.87
N GLU A 53 20.42 17.41 -1.99
CA GLU A 53 19.25 17.83 -2.77
C GLU A 53 18.48 16.66 -3.40
N THR A 54 19.11 15.50 -3.60
CA THR A 54 18.45 14.29 -4.14
C THR A 54 17.74 13.48 -3.07
N TRP A 55 18.11 13.64 -1.81
CA TRP A 55 17.53 12.90 -0.67
C TRP A 55 16.29 13.61 -0.11
N SER A 56 15.34 12.81 0.37
CA SER A 56 14.13 13.27 1.05
C SER A 56 14.02 12.63 2.43
N TRP A 57 13.30 13.25 3.35
CA TRP A 57 13.06 12.66 4.67
C TRP A 57 12.46 11.24 4.59
N PRO A 58 11.43 10.97 3.74
CA PRO A 58 10.94 9.59 3.57
C PRO A 58 12.02 8.61 3.14
N ALA A 59 12.95 9.00 2.25
CA ALA A 59 14.06 8.14 1.85
C ALA A 59 15.01 7.83 3.01
N ILE A 60 15.29 8.82 3.85
CA ILE A 60 16.14 8.65 5.06
C ILE A 60 15.47 7.68 6.03
N TRP A 61 14.16 7.83 6.30
CA TRP A 61 13.45 6.94 7.22
C TRP A 61 13.31 5.51 6.68
N LEU A 62 13.14 5.32 5.37
CA LEU A 62 13.18 3.99 4.76
C LEU A 62 14.55 3.33 4.91
N MET A 63 15.65 4.08 4.72
CA MET A 63 16.99 3.55 4.94
C MET A 63 17.26 3.25 6.41
N ALA A 64 16.76 4.08 7.33
CA ALA A 64 16.87 3.82 8.78
C ALA A 64 16.09 2.56 9.19
N LEU A 65 14.87 2.36 8.67
CA LEU A 65 14.11 1.13 8.86
C LEU A 65 14.87 -0.08 8.33
N PHE A 66 15.44 0.02 7.13
CA PHE A 66 16.23 -1.09 6.56
C PHE A 66 17.49 -1.37 7.37
N ALA A 67 18.17 -0.33 7.90
CA ALA A 67 19.31 -0.49 8.77
C ALA A 67 18.94 -1.24 10.07
N VAL A 68 17.81 -0.92 10.69
CA VAL A 68 17.30 -1.65 11.86
C VAL A 68 16.99 -3.10 11.53
N VAL A 69 16.40 -3.37 10.36
CA VAL A 69 16.19 -4.75 9.88
C VAL A 69 17.53 -5.47 9.72
N LEU A 70 18.58 -4.84 9.17
CA LEU A 70 19.91 -5.44 9.07
C LEU A 70 20.55 -5.68 10.45
N ILE A 71 20.50 -4.70 11.34
CA ILE A 71 21.03 -4.84 12.71
C ILE A 71 20.29 -5.96 13.45
N GLY A 72 18.97 -6.07 13.27
CA GLY A 72 18.14 -7.12 13.87
C GLY A 72 18.56 -8.54 13.50
N THR A 73 19.28 -8.73 12.38
CA THR A 73 19.82 -10.05 12.00
C THR A 73 20.97 -10.52 12.90
N LEU A 74 21.62 -9.60 13.63
CA LEU A 74 22.78 -9.91 14.45
C LEU A 74 22.44 -10.54 15.81
N TYR A 75 21.21 -10.35 16.28
CA TYR A 75 20.78 -10.84 17.60
C TYR A 75 19.47 -11.65 17.59
N THR A 76 18.89 -11.88 16.41
CA THR A 76 17.65 -12.65 16.28
C THR A 76 17.85 -14.13 16.64
N PRO A 77 16.93 -14.75 17.39
CA PRO A 77 16.91 -16.20 17.60
C PRO A 77 16.29 -16.96 16.40
N ALA A 78 15.77 -16.26 15.40
CA ALA A 78 15.06 -16.88 14.28
C ALA A 78 16.00 -17.71 13.39
N PRO A 79 15.56 -18.86 12.86
CA PRO A 79 16.27 -19.60 11.84
C PRO A 79 16.50 -18.74 10.59
N TRP A 80 17.63 -18.97 9.89
CA TRP A 80 18.02 -18.21 8.69
C TRP A 80 16.92 -18.12 7.62
N HIS A 81 16.08 -19.15 7.51
CA HIS A 81 14.93 -19.14 6.60
C HIS A 81 14.04 -17.91 6.84
N TRP A 82 13.62 -17.63 8.08
CA TRP A 82 12.76 -16.48 8.39
C TRP A 82 13.51 -15.16 8.28
N VAL A 83 14.79 -15.13 8.65
CA VAL A 83 15.65 -13.96 8.47
C VAL A 83 15.71 -13.59 6.98
N SER A 84 15.98 -14.54 6.09
CA SER A 84 16.09 -14.31 4.65
C SER A 84 14.75 -13.88 4.02
N VAL A 85 13.63 -14.45 4.48
CA VAL A 85 12.28 -14.01 4.06
C VAL A 85 12.07 -12.54 4.41
N ASN A 86 12.37 -12.12 5.65
CA ASN A 86 12.20 -10.72 6.07
C ASN A 86 13.15 -9.78 5.32
N LEU A 87 14.42 -10.15 5.16
CA LEU A 87 15.37 -9.37 4.36
C LEU A 87 14.88 -9.17 2.92
N SER A 88 14.38 -10.22 2.28
CA SER A 88 13.84 -10.13 0.91
C SER A 88 12.61 -9.23 0.83
N LYS A 89 11.74 -9.26 1.84
CA LYS A 89 10.56 -8.41 1.93
C LYS A 89 10.92 -6.93 2.13
N TYR A 90 11.82 -6.63 3.06
CA TYR A 90 12.21 -5.27 3.42
C TYR A 90 13.31 -4.67 2.52
N ALA A 91 14.00 -5.46 1.68
CA ALA A 91 14.87 -4.94 0.62
C ALA A 91 14.13 -3.93 -0.29
N LYS A 92 12.81 -4.02 -0.37
CA LYS A 92 11.97 -3.06 -1.11
C LYS A 92 12.05 -1.63 -0.57
N PHE A 93 12.47 -1.43 0.67
CA PHE A 93 12.76 -0.08 1.21
C PHE A 93 13.90 0.56 0.42
N VAL A 94 14.96 -0.21 0.16
CA VAL A 94 16.09 0.23 -0.68
C VAL A 94 15.62 0.47 -2.12
N TYR A 95 14.78 -0.40 -2.67
CA TYR A 95 14.25 -0.25 -4.03
C TYR A 95 13.40 1.02 -4.17
N ALA A 96 12.59 1.34 -3.16
CA ALA A 96 11.83 2.58 -3.13
C ALA A 96 12.74 3.81 -3.08
N VAL A 97 13.82 3.77 -2.30
CA VAL A 97 14.81 4.86 -2.26
C VAL A 97 15.51 5.02 -3.62
N VAL A 98 15.92 3.93 -4.27
CA VAL A 98 16.47 3.96 -5.63
C VAL A 98 15.49 4.64 -6.60
N LEU A 99 14.21 4.28 -6.56
CA LEU A 99 13.18 4.90 -7.39
C LEU A 99 13.00 6.39 -7.05
N MET A 100 13.04 6.79 -5.77
CA MET A 100 12.99 8.21 -5.37
C MET A 100 14.15 9.00 -5.99
N LEU A 101 15.38 8.44 -5.93
CA LEU A 101 16.57 9.06 -6.50
C LEU A 101 16.49 9.16 -8.03
N LEU A 102 15.99 8.11 -8.69
CA LEU A 102 15.77 8.12 -10.14
C LEU A 102 14.72 9.16 -10.55
N PHE A 103 13.59 9.23 -9.87
CA PHE A 103 12.56 10.23 -10.16
C PHE A 103 13.00 11.66 -9.84
N ALA A 104 13.84 11.85 -8.82
CA ALA A 104 14.44 13.17 -8.56
C ALA A 104 15.41 13.59 -9.67
N ARG A 105 16.15 12.63 -10.24
CA ARG A 105 17.11 12.88 -11.32
C ARG A 105 16.45 13.01 -12.70
N PHE A 106 15.36 12.30 -12.93
CA PHE A 106 14.64 12.24 -14.21
C PHE A 106 13.15 12.54 -14.02
N PRO A 107 12.78 13.81 -13.74
CA PRO A 107 11.38 14.19 -13.46
C PRO A 107 10.39 13.84 -14.59
N GLN A 108 10.87 13.80 -15.85
CA GLN A 108 10.07 13.45 -17.03
C GLN A 108 9.51 12.00 -16.97
N TRP A 109 10.08 11.12 -16.14
CA TRP A 109 9.57 9.75 -16.00
C TRP A 109 8.37 9.66 -15.02
N GLN A 110 8.21 10.64 -14.13
CA GLN A 110 7.17 10.64 -13.09
C GLN A 110 5.76 10.56 -13.70
N LYS A 111 5.45 11.44 -14.66
CA LYS A 111 4.14 11.44 -15.32
C LYS A 111 3.90 10.14 -16.09
N ARG A 112 4.90 9.60 -16.77
CA ARG A 112 4.80 8.33 -17.50
C ARG A 112 4.53 7.16 -16.56
N ALA A 113 5.23 7.09 -15.43
CA ALA A 113 5.03 6.05 -14.41
C ALA A 113 3.63 6.13 -13.78
N LEU A 114 3.15 7.33 -13.44
CA LEU A 114 1.81 7.52 -12.91
C LEU A 114 0.73 7.05 -13.89
N TRP A 115 0.83 7.44 -15.16
CA TRP A 115 -0.13 7.03 -16.18
C TRP A 115 -0.04 5.54 -16.52
N ALA A 116 1.14 4.94 -16.48
CA ALA A 116 1.31 3.49 -16.63
C ALA A 116 0.57 2.73 -15.53
N PHE A 117 0.69 3.15 -14.27
CA PHE A 117 -0.08 2.59 -13.16
C PHE A 117 -1.58 2.79 -13.36
N VAL A 118 -2.02 4.00 -13.69
CA VAL A 118 -3.45 4.31 -13.92
C VAL A 118 -4.02 3.44 -15.04
N THR A 119 -3.29 3.26 -16.15
CA THR A 119 -3.68 2.38 -17.26
C THR A 119 -3.85 0.93 -16.80
N ALA A 120 -2.90 0.41 -16.00
CA ALA A 120 -3.02 -0.92 -15.43
C ALA A 120 -4.28 -1.05 -14.54
N MET A 121 -4.54 -0.04 -13.71
CA MET A 121 -5.69 -0.07 -12.80
C MET A 121 -7.03 0.13 -13.52
N LEU A 122 -7.06 0.87 -14.61
CA LEU A 122 -8.25 0.93 -15.49
C LEU A 122 -8.52 -0.42 -16.14
N PHE A 123 -7.49 -1.12 -16.61
CA PHE A 123 -7.61 -2.48 -17.11
C PHE A 123 -8.15 -3.45 -16.03
N VAL A 124 -7.63 -3.37 -14.81
CA VAL A 124 -8.13 -4.17 -13.66
C VAL A 124 -9.59 -3.84 -13.38
N LEU A 125 -9.96 -2.56 -13.33
CA LEU A 125 -11.34 -2.12 -13.07
C LEU A 125 -12.30 -2.63 -14.15
N VAL A 126 -11.96 -2.46 -15.42
CA VAL A 126 -12.77 -2.97 -16.55
C VAL A 126 -12.90 -4.49 -16.47
N SER A 127 -11.81 -5.21 -16.22
CA SER A 127 -11.84 -6.67 -16.06
C SER A 127 -12.70 -7.11 -14.88
N THR A 128 -12.64 -6.39 -13.74
CA THR A 128 -13.50 -6.66 -12.56
C THR A 128 -14.99 -6.56 -12.94
N TRP A 129 -15.38 -5.55 -13.70
CA TRP A 129 -16.75 -5.39 -14.15
C TRP A 129 -17.16 -6.42 -15.21
N LEU A 130 -16.28 -6.75 -16.15
CA LEU A 130 -16.53 -7.79 -17.14
C LEU A 130 -16.71 -9.18 -16.49
N ASN A 131 -16.03 -9.46 -15.38
CA ASN A 131 -16.20 -10.71 -14.62
C ASN A 131 -17.64 -10.91 -14.09
N VAL A 132 -18.47 -9.87 -14.03
CA VAL A 132 -19.89 -10.02 -13.67
C VAL A 132 -20.65 -10.84 -14.70
N TRP A 133 -20.28 -10.76 -15.97
CA TRP A 133 -20.97 -11.43 -17.09
C TRP A 133 -20.13 -12.50 -17.76
N LEU A 134 -18.80 -12.41 -17.68
CA LEU A 134 -17.87 -13.22 -18.48
C LEU A 134 -16.80 -13.85 -17.59
N VAL A 135 -16.40 -15.08 -17.92
CA VAL A 135 -15.21 -15.70 -17.35
C VAL A 135 -13.99 -15.28 -18.17
N LEU A 136 -13.19 -14.37 -17.64
CA LEU A 136 -12.00 -13.87 -18.34
C LEU A 136 -10.81 -14.84 -18.15
N PRO A 137 -10.05 -15.18 -19.20
CA PRO A 137 -8.96 -16.16 -19.12
C PRO A 137 -7.82 -15.71 -18.21
N TRP A 138 -7.58 -14.38 -18.11
CA TRP A 138 -6.53 -13.79 -17.26
C TRP A 138 -6.98 -13.48 -15.84
N SER A 139 -8.28 -13.56 -15.55
CA SER A 139 -8.80 -13.25 -14.21
C SER A 139 -8.67 -14.43 -13.26
N ALA A 140 -8.32 -14.14 -11.99
CA ALA A 140 -8.33 -15.14 -10.92
C ALA A 140 -9.76 -15.61 -10.60
N THR A 141 -10.77 -14.72 -10.72
CA THR A 141 -12.18 -15.09 -10.55
C THR A 141 -12.68 -15.92 -11.74
N LYS A 142 -13.29 -17.08 -11.42
CA LYS A 142 -13.81 -18.02 -12.44
C LYS A 142 -15.32 -18.15 -12.43
N THR A 143 -16.02 -17.45 -11.54
CA THR A 143 -17.48 -17.52 -11.40
C THR A 143 -18.06 -16.14 -11.72
N PRO A 144 -18.84 -16.00 -12.81
CA PRO A 144 -19.55 -14.75 -13.12
C PRO A 144 -20.75 -14.56 -12.19
N GLY A 145 -21.21 -13.33 -12.04
CA GLY A 145 -22.39 -13.00 -11.24
C GLY A 145 -22.26 -11.68 -10.49
N TRP A 146 -23.38 -11.02 -10.27
CA TRP A 146 -23.44 -9.85 -9.40
C TRP A 146 -23.37 -10.25 -7.93
N GLY A 147 -22.73 -9.44 -7.11
CA GLY A 147 -22.64 -9.70 -5.67
C GLY A 147 -21.63 -10.78 -5.28
N LEU A 148 -20.75 -11.19 -6.19
CA LEU A 148 -19.64 -12.09 -5.93
C LEU A 148 -18.33 -11.30 -5.78
N SER A 149 -17.29 -11.95 -5.22
CA SER A 149 -15.98 -11.33 -5.11
C SER A 149 -15.18 -11.50 -6.41
N HIS A 150 -15.03 -10.40 -7.14
CA HIS A 150 -14.29 -10.37 -8.39
C HIS A 150 -12.91 -9.73 -8.23
N HIS A 151 -11.88 -10.56 -8.20
CA HIS A 151 -10.48 -10.09 -8.25
C HIS A 151 -9.80 -10.62 -9.51
N VAL A 152 -8.98 -9.78 -10.13
CA VAL A 152 -8.38 -10.06 -11.44
C VAL A 152 -6.99 -10.65 -11.27
N PHE A 153 -6.13 -9.99 -10.48
CA PHE A 153 -4.76 -10.43 -10.24
C PHE A 153 -4.45 -10.47 -8.73
N GLY A 154 -4.02 -11.64 -8.24
CA GLY A 154 -3.69 -11.82 -6.83
C GLY A 154 -4.94 -12.03 -5.98
N ASP A 155 -5.07 -11.23 -4.94
CA ASP A 155 -6.16 -11.30 -3.97
C ASP A 155 -7.01 -10.02 -3.97
N TYR A 156 -8.23 -10.11 -3.41
CA TYR A 156 -9.17 -9.00 -3.36
C TYR A 156 -8.74 -7.88 -2.40
N ILE A 157 -7.93 -8.17 -1.37
CA ILE A 157 -7.48 -7.16 -0.41
C ILE A 157 -6.55 -6.18 -1.13
N THR A 158 -5.49 -6.71 -1.77
CA THR A 158 -4.53 -5.91 -2.54
C THR A 158 -5.20 -5.15 -3.68
N GLN A 159 -6.17 -5.78 -4.38
CA GLN A 159 -6.92 -5.09 -5.44
C GLN A 159 -7.71 -3.90 -4.87
N ASN A 160 -8.40 -4.07 -3.73
CA ASN A 160 -9.17 -3.00 -3.10
C ASN A 160 -8.30 -1.83 -2.65
N VAL A 161 -7.08 -2.10 -2.12
CA VAL A 161 -6.10 -1.05 -1.79
C VAL A 161 -5.80 -0.18 -3.01
N MET A 162 -5.44 -0.81 -4.13
CA MET A 162 -5.08 -0.10 -5.36
C MET A 162 -6.28 0.59 -6.02
N VAL A 163 -7.48 -0.02 -5.99
CA VAL A 163 -8.71 0.60 -6.51
C VAL A 163 -9.14 1.78 -5.64
N SER A 164 -8.98 1.72 -4.31
CA SER A 164 -9.23 2.86 -3.41
C SER A 164 -8.36 4.06 -3.80
N PHE A 165 -7.10 3.82 -4.10
CA PHE A 165 -6.20 4.87 -4.60
C PHE A 165 -6.61 5.37 -6.00
N LEU A 166 -7.03 4.47 -6.92
CA LEU A 166 -7.55 4.86 -8.24
C LEU A 166 -8.78 5.77 -8.13
N VAL A 167 -9.70 5.50 -7.19
CA VAL A 167 -10.86 6.36 -6.92
C VAL A 167 -10.42 7.76 -6.51
N VAL A 168 -9.46 7.87 -5.60
CA VAL A 168 -8.89 9.17 -5.19
C VAL A 168 -8.21 9.87 -6.36
N PHE A 169 -7.45 9.14 -7.19
CA PHE A 169 -6.83 9.69 -8.40
C PHE A 169 -7.90 10.24 -9.36
N ALA A 170 -8.96 9.48 -9.62
CA ALA A 170 -10.06 9.86 -10.50
C ALA A 170 -10.74 11.15 -10.01
N LEU A 171 -11.10 11.22 -8.73
CA LEU A 171 -11.69 12.43 -8.13
C LEU A 171 -10.74 13.64 -8.18
N SER A 172 -9.44 13.40 -8.01
CA SER A 172 -8.41 14.46 -8.08
C SER A 172 -8.19 14.97 -9.50
N SER A 173 -8.58 14.19 -10.51
CA SER A 173 -8.47 14.54 -11.93
C SER A 173 -9.66 15.35 -12.44
N VAL A 174 -10.74 15.49 -11.66
CA VAL A 174 -11.91 16.31 -11.99
C VAL A 174 -11.59 17.79 -11.84
N GLN A 175 -11.75 18.58 -12.91
CA GLN A 175 -11.44 20.00 -13.00
C GLN A 175 -12.63 20.82 -13.48
N ARG A 176 -12.57 22.15 -13.38
CA ARG A 176 -13.56 23.02 -13.99
C ARG A 176 -13.28 23.21 -15.49
N PRO A 177 -14.28 23.30 -16.36
CA PRO A 177 -15.72 23.22 -16.11
C PRO A 177 -16.20 21.77 -15.87
N TRP A 178 -17.13 21.60 -14.92
CA TRP A 178 -17.58 20.28 -14.42
C TRP A 178 -18.17 19.33 -15.49
N ARG A 179 -18.77 19.89 -16.54
CA ARG A 179 -19.46 19.13 -17.62
C ARG A 179 -18.55 18.71 -18.78
N SER A 180 -17.24 18.74 -18.62
CA SER A 180 -16.34 18.23 -19.66
C SER A 180 -16.42 16.70 -19.78
N ARG A 181 -16.24 16.17 -21.00
CA ARG A 181 -16.20 14.70 -21.24
C ARG A 181 -15.15 14.00 -20.36
N SER A 182 -14.01 14.64 -20.17
CA SER A 182 -12.95 14.14 -19.28
C SER A 182 -13.43 13.99 -17.85
N ASN A 183 -14.15 14.97 -17.29
CA ASN A 183 -14.68 14.91 -15.94
C ASN A 183 -15.72 13.81 -15.78
N LEU A 184 -16.63 13.64 -16.78
CA LEU A 184 -17.62 12.57 -16.76
C LEU A 184 -16.92 11.19 -16.74
N PHE A 185 -15.86 11.03 -17.53
CA PHE A 185 -15.07 9.79 -17.53
C PHE A 185 -14.47 9.53 -16.14
N TRP A 186 -13.82 10.51 -15.51
CA TRP A 186 -13.20 10.31 -14.20
C TRP A 186 -14.22 10.12 -13.07
N LEU A 187 -15.37 10.78 -13.13
CA LEU A 187 -16.48 10.53 -12.21
C LEU A 187 -17.01 9.10 -12.38
N LEU A 188 -17.16 8.63 -13.61
CA LEU A 188 -17.56 7.25 -13.88
C LEU A 188 -16.54 6.26 -13.30
N VAL A 189 -15.24 6.47 -13.53
CA VAL A 189 -14.18 5.63 -12.95
C VAL A 189 -14.26 5.62 -11.42
N ALA A 190 -14.48 6.79 -10.78
CA ALA A 190 -14.61 6.87 -9.34
C ALA A 190 -15.83 6.09 -8.81
N VAL A 191 -16.98 6.22 -9.46
CA VAL A 191 -18.20 5.49 -9.09
C VAL A 191 -18.02 3.99 -9.30
N LEU A 192 -17.56 3.56 -10.48
CA LEU A 192 -17.33 2.13 -10.78
C LEU A 192 -16.30 1.51 -9.82
N GLY A 193 -15.24 2.27 -9.46
CA GLY A 193 -14.25 1.84 -8.48
C GLY A 193 -14.85 1.68 -7.08
N ALA A 194 -15.63 2.65 -6.60
CA ALA A 194 -16.29 2.57 -5.30
C ALA A 194 -17.32 1.42 -5.24
N VAL A 195 -18.11 1.26 -6.30
CA VAL A 195 -19.09 0.15 -6.40
C VAL A 195 -18.38 -1.20 -6.47
N SER A 196 -17.24 -1.31 -7.16
CA SER A 196 -16.49 -2.57 -7.20
C SER A 196 -16.00 -2.99 -5.80
N ILE A 197 -15.57 -2.05 -4.97
CA ILE A 197 -15.15 -2.32 -3.58
C ILE A 197 -16.33 -2.76 -2.71
N THR A 198 -17.51 -2.14 -2.88
CA THR A 198 -18.67 -2.37 -2.01
C THR A 198 -19.56 -3.51 -2.46
N HIS A 199 -19.64 -3.83 -3.77
CA HIS A 199 -20.58 -4.82 -4.31
C HIS A 199 -19.91 -6.01 -5.01
N LEU A 200 -18.66 -5.85 -5.49
CA LEU A 200 -17.94 -6.87 -6.25
C LEU A 200 -16.68 -7.35 -5.51
N SER A 201 -16.63 -7.15 -4.19
CA SER A 201 -15.56 -7.63 -3.33
C SER A 201 -16.10 -8.05 -1.96
N SER A 202 -15.56 -9.13 -1.40
CA SER A 202 -15.90 -9.60 -0.06
C SER A 202 -15.08 -8.93 1.05
N GLY A 203 -14.16 -8.03 0.71
CA GLY A 203 -13.19 -7.45 1.63
C GLY A 203 -13.71 -6.21 2.37
N ARG A 204 -14.19 -6.37 3.63
CA ARG A 204 -14.56 -5.25 4.52
C ARG A 204 -13.46 -4.19 4.65
N THR A 205 -12.20 -4.61 4.66
CA THR A 205 -11.01 -3.76 4.71
C THR A 205 -11.02 -2.74 3.57
N GLY A 206 -11.41 -3.14 2.35
CA GLY A 206 -11.45 -2.24 1.19
C GLY A 206 -12.31 -1.01 1.41
N VAL A 207 -13.46 -1.15 2.09
CA VAL A 207 -14.35 -0.01 2.42
C VAL A 207 -13.66 0.96 3.39
N LEU A 208 -12.95 0.46 4.41
CA LEU A 208 -12.20 1.30 5.34
C LEU A 208 -11.07 2.07 4.64
N LEU A 209 -10.37 1.42 3.70
CA LEU A 209 -9.28 2.04 2.94
C LEU A 209 -9.81 3.08 1.95
N LEU A 210 -10.95 2.81 1.31
CA LEU A 210 -11.65 3.79 0.48
C LEU A 210 -12.05 5.02 1.29
N LEU A 211 -12.65 4.82 2.48
CA LEU A 211 -13.00 5.90 3.39
C LEU A 211 -11.78 6.72 3.80
N ALA A 212 -10.70 6.07 4.21
CA ALA A 212 -9.45 6.74 4.58
C ALA A 212 -8.92 7.64 3.43
N GLY A 213 -8.92 7.11 2.20
CA GLY A 213 -8.52 7.86 1.01
C GLY A 213 -9.43 9.04 0.72
N LEU A 214 -10.77 8.85 0.78
CA LEU A 214 -11.76 9.89 0.51
C LEU A 214 -11.77 10.99 1.57
N VAL A 215 -11.68 10.64 2.85
CA VAL A 215 -11.59 11.62 3.94
C VAL A 215 -10.32 12.46 3.78
N SER A 216 -9.19 11.83 3.51
CA SER A 216 -7.93 12.54 3.24
C SER A 216 -8.02 13.45 2.02
N TRP A 217 -8.62 12.97 0.92
CA TRP A 217 -8.87 13.76 -0.28
C TRP A 217 -9.72 15.01 0.04
N MET A 218 -10.82 14.83 0.80
CA MET A 218 -11.70 15.92 1.21
C MET A 218 -10.98 16.95 2.11
N LEU A 219 -10.22 16.49 3.11
CA LEU A 219 -9.44 17.34 4.00
C LEU A 219 -8.46 18.22 3.24
N VAL A 220 -7.72 17.63 2.31
CA VAL A 220 -6.67 18.34 1.55
C VAL A 220 -7.26 19.24 0.48
N ARG A 221 -8.37 18.83 -0.15
CA ARG A 221 -8.97 19.55 -1.29
C ARG A 221 -9.94 20.66 -0.87
N TRP A 222 -10.69 20.46 0.19
CA TRP A 222 -11.79 21.36 0.59
C TRP A 222 -11.50 22.16 1.86
N GLY A 223 -10.65 21.67 2.75
CA GLY A 223 -10.41 22.25 4.07
C GLY A 223 -11.55 22.00 5.06
N GLY A 224 -11.36 22.43 6.33
CA GLY A 224 -12.20 21.99 7.46
C GLY A 224 -13.69 22.34 7.38
N LYS A 225 -14.06 23.55 6.90
CA LYS A 225 -15.49 23.98 6.88
C LYS A 225 -16.34 23.14 5.92
N LYS A 226 -15.83 22.78 4.75
CA LYS A 226 -16.56 21.96 3.78
C LYS A 226 -16.62 20.49 4.19
N LEU A 227 -15.72 20.04 5.05
CA LEU A 227 -15.71 18.70 5.61
C LEU A 227 -16.94 18.45 6.49
N LEU A 228 -17.44 19.47 7.21
CA LEU A 228 -18.65 19.38 8.04
C LEU A 228 -19.89 18.96 7.23
N ILE A 229 -19.95 19.34 5.95
CA ILE A 229 -21.05 18.93 5.06
C ILE A 229 -20.67 17.63 4.31
N GLY A 230 -19.45 17.54 3.85
CA GLY A 230 -18.99 16.41 3.02
C GLY A 230 -18.91 15.10 3.78
N LEU A 231 -18.52 15.12 5.06
CA LEU A 231 -18.40 13.90 5.87
C LEU A 231 -19.76 13.21 6.13
N PRO A 232 -20.84 13.92 6.57
CA PRO A 232 -22.17 13.32 6.65
C PRO A 232 -22.66 12.75 5.31
N VAL A 233 -22.45 13.47 4.20
CA VAL A 233 -22.82 12.96 2.87
C VAL A 233 -22.04 11.70 2.53
N LEU A 234 -20.74 11.66 2.80
CA LEU A 234 -19.93 10.47 2.59
C LEU A 234 -20.41 9.29 3.45
N VAL A 235 -20.74 9.54 4.72
CA VAL A 235 -21.29 8.51 5.63
C VAL A 235 -22.61 7.97 5.10
N LEU A 236 -23.52 8.83 4.64
CA LEU A 236 -24.81 8.41 4.06
C LEU A 236 -24.61 7.61 2.76
N LEU A 237 -23.70 8.02 1.88
CA LEU A 237 -23.39 7.28 0.66
C LEU A 237 -22.82 5.89 0.94
N VAL A 238 -21.90 5.79 1.91
CA VAL A 238 -21.32 4.51 2.32
C VAL A 238 -22.36 3.63 3.01
N ALA A 239 -23.16 4.19 3.92
CA ALA A 239 -24.25 3.46 4.57
C ALA A 239 -25.26 2.93 3.53
N GLY A 240 -25.64 3.74 2.55
CA GLY A 240 -26.49 3.32 1.44
C GLY A 240 -25.86 2.21 0.59
N ALA A 241 -24.58 2.35 0.24
CA ALA A 241 -23.85 1.31 -0.51
C ALA A 241 -23.73 0.00 0.27
N LEU A 242 -23.45 0.05 1.57
CA LEU A 242 -23.40 -1.13 2.42
C LEU A 242 -24.79 -1.78 2.59
N ALA A 243 -25.83 -0.97 2.75
CA ALA A 243 -27.20 -1.45 2.86
C ALA A 243 -27.73 -2.09 1.57
N SER A 244 -27.30 -1.62 0.40
CA SER A 244 -27.67 -2.18 -0.91
C SER A 244 -26.86 -3.44 -1.30
N SER A 245 -25.67 -3.64 -0.73
CA SER A 245 -24.79 -4.79 -1.02
C SER A 245 -25.16 -6.00 -0.17
N SER A 246 -25.62 -7.10 -0.80
CA SER A 246 -25.86 -8.39 -0.11
C SER A 246 -24.55 -8.93 0.50
N VAL A 247 -23.45 -8.89 -0.28
CA VAL A 247 -22.13 -9.34 0.17
C VAL A 247 -21.68 -8.60 1.45
N MET A 248 -21.82 -7.28 1.48
CA MET A 248 -21.39 -6.50 2.64
C MET A 248 -22.31 -6.71 3.84
N ARG A 249 -23.62 -6.78 3.63
CA ARG A 249 -24.56 -7.08 4.72
C ARG A 249 -24.23 -8.42 5.39
N GLU A 250 -24.04 -9.48 4.60
CA GLU A 250 -23.66 -10.80 5.13
C GLU A 250 -22.33 -10.75 5.87
N ARG A 251 -21.31 -10.07 5.30
CA ARG A 251 -19.99 -9.93 5.91
C ARG A 251 -20.00 -9.10 7.19
N ILE A 252 -20.82 -8.06 7.27
CA ILE A 252 -20.98 -7.25 8.48
C ILE A 252 -21.74 -8.05 9.53
N ALA A 253 -22.84 -8.73 9.17
CA ALA A 253 -23.60 -9.57 10.08
C ALA A 253 -22.74 -10.70 10.65
N LEU A 254 -21.94 -11.39 9.80
CA LEU A 254 -20.99 -12.41 10.24
C LEU A 254 -19.97 -11.82 11.22
N GLY A 255 -19.34 -10.68 10.87
CA GLY A 255 -18.37 -10.03 11.76
C GLY A 255 -18.97 -9.58 13.09
N TRP A 256 -20.22 -9.10 13.08
CA TRP A 256 -20.93 -8.75 14.30
C TRP A 256 -21.24 -9.99 15.15
N SER A 257 -21.72 -11.08 14.53
CA SER A 257 -21.97 -12.34 15.23
C SER A 257 -20.69 -12.95 15.80
N GLU A 258 -19.57 -12.85 15.09
CA GLU A 258 -18.24 -13.25 15.56
C GLU A 258 -17.81 -12.42 16.78
N PHE A 259 -18.00 -11.10 16.73
CA PHE A 259 -17.63 -10.18 17.82
C PHE A 259 -18.54 -10.34 19.06
N ALA A 260 -19.84 -10.60 18.86
CA ALA A 260 -20.81 -10.76 19.94
C ALA A 260 -20.70 -12.10 20.69
N LYS A 261 -20.05 -13.11 20.13
CA LYS A 261 -19.81 -14.39 20.80
C LYS A 261 -18.74 -14.21 21.88
N ARG A 262 -19.01 -14.71 23.08
CA ARG A 262 -18.06 -14.73 24.23
C ARG A 262 -16.75 -15.46 23.89
N ASP A 263 -16.84 -16.52 23.08
CA ASP A 263 -15.72 -17.28 22.54
C ASP A 263 -15.56 -16.90 21.07
N LEU A 264 -14.69 -15.91 20.79
CA LEU A 264 -14.29 -15.58 19.43
C LEU A 264 -13.68 -16.81 18.75
N ASP A 265 -14.28 -17.24 17.63
CA ASP A 265 -13.61 -18.20 16.78
C ASP A 265 -12.30 -17.59 16.25
N VAL A 266 -11.20 -18.04 16.85
CA VAL A 266 -9.84 -17.55 16.56
C VAL A 266 -9.47 -17.73 15.09
N MET A 267 -10.08 -18.71 14.41
CA MET A 267 -9.83 -18.96 12.97
C MET A 267 -10.65 -18.06 12.05
N SER A 268 -11.62 -17.32 12.59
CA SER A 268 -12.35 -16.32 11.81
C SER A 268 -11.48 -15.09 11.52
N SER A 269 -11.83 -14.33 10.46
CA SER A 269 -11.09 -13.13 10.08
C SER A 269 -11.04 -12.03 11.16
N VAL A 270 -12.07 -11.93 12.00
CA VAL A 270 -12.14 -11.00 13.14
C VAL A 270 -11.37 -11.59 14.32
N GLY A 271 -11.64 -12.85 14.64
CA GLY A 271 -11.01 -13.56 15.75
C GLY A 271 -9.50 -13.61 15.61
N HIS A 272 -8.98 -13.90 14.42
CA HIS A 272 -7.55 -13.92 14.15
C HIS A 272 -6.87 -12.56 14.47
N ARG A 273 -7.48 -11.44 14.03
CA ARG A 273 -6.95 -10.11 14.37
C ARG A 273 -7.05 -9.80 15.85
N ALA A 274 -8.22 -10.05 16.46
CA ALA A 274 -8.43 -9.83 17.89
C ALA A 274 -7.46 -10.64 18.75
N TYR A 275 -7.19 -11.89 18.35
CA TYR A 275 -6.22 -12.75 19.02
C TYR A 275 -4.79 -12.20 18.90
N ASN A 276 -4.37 -11.78 17.72
CA ASN A 276 -3.06 -11.11 17.53
C ASN A 276 -2.95 -9.85 18.38
N TYR A 277 -3.98 -9.01 18.46
CA TYR A 277 -3.99 -7.83 19.32
C TYR A 277 -3.86 -8.17 20.82
N ARG A 278 -4.24 -9.38 21.25
CA ARG A 278 -4.10 -9.87 22.62
C ARG A 278 -2.72 -10.46 22.91
N ILE A 279 -2.15 -11.23 21.97
CA ILE A 279 -0.92 -11.99 22.23
C ILE A 279 0.35 -11.28 21.82
N VAL A 280 0.37 -10.54 20.71
CA VAL A 280 1.59 -9.87 20.20
C VAL A 280 2.15 -8.82 21.18
N PRO A 281 1.32 -8.03 21.91
CA PRO A 281 1.83 -7.14 22.95
C PRO A 281 2.56 -7.86 24.07
N LYS A 282 2.23 -9.13 24.38
CA LYS A 282 2.95 -9.93 25.39
C LYS A 282 4.36 -10.27 24.89
N LEU A 283 4.49 -10.62 23.60
CA LEU A 283 5.79 -10.84 22.99
C LEU A 283 6.62 -9.54 22.99
N ILE A 284 6.03 -8.39 22.63
CA ILE A 284 6.71 -7.10 22.66
C ILE A 284 7.20 -6.75 24.06
N ALA A 285 6.43 -7.08 25.10
CA ALA A 285 6.78 -6.78 26.49
C ALA A 285 8.06 -7.49 26.99
N GLU A 286 8.47 -8.60 26.36
CA GLU A 286 9.72 -9.28 26.70
C GLU A 286 10.97 -8.52 26.19
N SER A 287 10.84 -7.76 25.07
CA SER A 287 11.92 -6.92 24.52
C SER A 287 11.36 -5.63 23.92
N PRO A 288 10.90 -4.66 24.75
CA PRO A 288 10.10 -3.54 24.29
C PRO A 288 10.88 -2.49 23.49
N VAL A 289 12.18 -2.36 23.67
CA VAL A 289 12.97 -1.28 23.05
C VAL A 289 13.50 -1.68 21.67
N VAL A 290 14.16 -2.82 21.56
CA VAL A 290 14.84 -3.28 20.33
C VAL A 290 14.17 -4.48 19.67
N GLY A 291 13.16 -5.07 20.32
CA GLY A 291 12.47 -6.26 19.84
C GLY A 291 13.35 -7.51 19.90
N HIS A 292 12.88 -8.57 19.25
CA HIS A 292 13.54 -9.89 19.27
C HIS A 292 14.49 -10.12 18.08
N GLY A 293 14.60 -9.14 17.18
CA GLY A 293 15.42 -9.25 15.95
C GLY A 293 14.63 -9.67 14.73
N THR A 294 15.24 -9.51 13.58
CA THR A 294 14.62 -9.72 12.27
C THR A 294 14.14 -11.14 12.07
N GLY A 295 12.84 -11.30 11.82
CA GLY A 295 12.20 -12.60 11.59
C GLY A 295 11.86 -13.37 12.85
N ALA A 296 12.14 -12.83 14.05
CA ALA A 296 11.86 -13.49 15.31
C ALA A 296 10.35 -13.68 15.55
N TYR A 297 9.51 -12.76 15.09
CA TYR A 297 8.07 -12.92 15.18
C TYR A 297 7.59 -14.30 14.72
N HIS A 298 8.13 -14.83 13.62
CA HIS A 298 7.68 -16.10 13.02
C HIS A 298 7.89 -17.33 13.91
N THR A 299 8.76 -17.26 14.89
CA THR A 299 9.06 -18.34 15.85
C THR A 299 8.58 -18.02 17.24
N GLU A 300 8.87 -16.81 17.71
CA GLU A 300 8.61 -16.43 19.09
C GLU A 300 7.11 -16.31 19.42
N ILE A 301 6.28 -15.89 18.45
CA ILE A 301 4.84 -15.79 18.64
C ILE A 301 4.21 -17.15 19.02
N CYS A 302 4.78 -18.25 18.54
CA CYS A 302 4.27 -19.59 18.79
C CYS A 302 4.29 -19.97 20.26
N ARG A 303 5.16 -19.35 21.09
CA ARG A 303 5.26 -19.56 22.53
C ARG A 303 4.04 -19.03 23.31
N PHE A 304 3.30 -18.09 22.73
CA PHE A 304 2.17 -17.40 23.35
C PHE A 304 0.81 -17.92 22.89
N LEU A 305 0.79 -18.92 22.00
CA LEU A 305 -0.45 -19.48 21.48
C LEU A 305 -1.07 -20.45 22.48
N ASP A 306 -2.40 -20.39 22.62
CA ASP A 306 -3.15 -21.30 23.48
C ASP A 306 -3.09 -22.75 22.96
N LYS A 307 -2.85 -22.95 21.64
CA LYS A 307 -2.74 -24.25 20.98
C LYS A 307 -1.52 -24.27 20.04
N PRO A 308 -0.61 -25.27 20.19
CA PRO A 308 0.60 -25.35 19.34
C PRO A 308 0.32 -25.45 17.84
N GLU A 309 -0.77 -26.14 17.43
CA GLU A 309 -1.17 -26.30 16.03
C GLU A 309 -1.53 -24.98 15.34
N TRP A 310 -1.80 -23.90 16.07
CA TRP A 310 -2.07 -22.59 15.50
C TRP A 310 -0.81 -21.88 15.03
N CYS A 311 0.39 -22.36 15.39
CA CYS A 311 1.64 -21.74 15.02
C CYS A 311 1.79 -21.57 13.51
N ASP A 312 1.41 -22.56 12.70
CA ASP A 312 1.53 -22.49 11.24
C ASP A 312 0.64 -21.42 10.60
N ILE A 313 -0.40 -20.97 11.30
CA ILE A 313 -1.31 -19.92 10.86
C ILE A 313 -0.84 -18.55 11.34
N PHE A 314 -0.54 -18.42 12.65
CA PHE A 314 -0.23 -17.14 13.28
C PHE A 314 1.18 -16.63 13.00
N ARG A 315 2.12 -17.52 12.67
CA ARG A 315 3.51 -17.19 12.41
C ARG A 315 3.75 -16.33 11.17
N TRP A 316 2.80 -16.25 10.23
CA TRP A 316 3.03 -15.54 8.97
C TRP A 316 3.10 -14.03 9.13
N HIS A 317 2.18 -13.43 9.88
CA HIS A 317 2.16 -11.99 10.19
C HIS A 317 1.08 -11.66 11.22
N SER A 318 1.25 -10.54 11.92
CA SER A 318 0.39 -10.12 13.02
C SER A 318 -0.92 -9.43 12.60
N HIS A 319 -1.21 -9.26 11.32
CA HIS A 319 -2.30 -8.40 10.81
C HIS A 319 -2.29 -6.97 11.37
N ASN A 320 -1.12 -6.47 11.74
CA ASN A 320 -0.89 -5.09 12.16
C ASN A 320 0.60 -4.78 11.99
N GLN A 321 0.92 -3.78 11.14
CA GLN A 321 2.30 -3.45 10.83
C GLN A 321 3.06 -2.89 12.04
N PHE A 322 2.38 -2.16 12.93
CA PHE A 322 3.00 -1.62 14.13
C PHE A 322 3.37 -2.73 15.12
N LEU A 323 2.46 -3.69 15.32
CA LEU A 323 2.72 -4.86 16.15
C LEU A 323 3.84 -5.73 15.55
N PHE A 324 3.88 -5.87 14.23
CA PHE A 324 4.89 -6.66 13.55
C PHE A 324 6.29 -6.05 13.72
N PHE A 325 6.41 -4.72 13.52
CA PHE A 325 7.65 -4.00 13.80
C PHE A 325 7.98 -3.98 15.30
N GLY A 326 6.96 -3.88 16.16
CA GLY A 326 7.14 -3.93 17.61
C GLY A 326 7.72 -5.27 18.09
N ALA A 327 7.27 -6.38 17.54
CA ALA A 327 7.77 -7.71 17.86
C ALA A 327 9.22 -7.93 17.40
N ASP A 328 9.51 -7.59 16.13
CA ASP A 328 10.86 -7.80 15.58
C ASP A 328 11.86 -6.70 16.03
N HIS A 329 11.43 -5.43 16.13
CA HIS A 329 12.34 -4.28 16.30
C HIS A 329 11.97 -3.33 17.44
N GLY A 330 11.02 -3.70 18.27
CA GLY A 330 10.61 -2.94 19.45
C GLY A 330 10.10 -1.54 19.12
N LEU A 331 10.19 -0.67 20.13
CA LEU A 331 9.82 0.75 20.01
C LEU A 331 10.64 1.49 18.94
N VAL A 332 11.90 1.11 18.74
CA VAL A 332 12.76 1.69 17.69
C VAL A 332 12.14 1.50 16.31
N GLY A 333 11.73 0.27 15.96
CA GLY A 333 11.08 -0.02 14.68
C GLY A 333 9.77 0.73 14.51
N VAL A 334 8.94 0.79 15.57
CA VAL A 334 7.65 1.50 15.55
C VAL A 334 7.87 3.01 15.37
N LEU A 335 8.79 3.63 16.11
CA LEU A 335 9.06 5.06 16.01
C LEU A 335 9.59 5.46 14.64
N LEU A 336 10.49 4.67 14.04
CA LEU A 336 10.98 4.92 12.69
C LEU A 336 9.86 4.80 11.66
N TYR A 337 8.94 3.86 11.83
CA TYR A 337 7.78 3.74 10.95
C TYR A 337 6.83 4.92 11.09
N VAL A 338 6.55 5.36 12.32
CA VAL A 338 5.77 6.59 12.56
C VAL A 338 6.45 7.80 11.95
N ALA A 339 7.77 7.94 12.10
CA ALA A 339 8.55 9.02 11.50
C ALA A 339 8.45 9.01 9.96
N LEU A 340 8.45 7.83 9.34
CA LEU A 340 8.19 7.69 7.89
C LEU A 340 6.81 8.25 7.53
N LEU A 341 5.73 7.81 8.21
CA LEU A 341 4.36 8.26 7.93
C LEU A 341 4.21 9.78 8.13
N VAL A 342 4.74 10.32 9.23
CA VAL A 342 4.75 11.77 9.50
C VAL A 342 5.49 12.51 8.39
N SER A 343 6.66 12.01 7.97
CA SER A 343 7.45 12.65 6.91
C SER A 343 6.72 12.71 5.58
N LEU A 344 5.92 11.69 5.24
CA LEU A 344 5.07 11.69 4.04
C LEU A 344 3.99 12.77 4.09
N TYR A 345 3.31 12.92 5.24
CA TYR A 345 2.36 14.01 5.43
C TYR A 345 3.02 15.39 5.35
N LEU A 346 4.20 15.55 5.93
CA LEU A 346 4.95 16.81 5.87
C LEU A 346 5.36 17.15 4.43
N VAL A 347 5.79 16.16 3.63
CA VAL A 347 6.09 16.35 2.20
C VAL A 347 4.81 16.76 1.45
N ALA A 348 3.70 16.05 1.67
CA ALA A 348 2.42 16.40 1.05
C ALA A 348 1.99 17.82 1.43
N ARG A 349 2.04 18.18 2.72
CA ARG A 349 1.62 19.50 3.22
C ARG A 349 2.41 20.66 2.60
N ARG A 350 3.71 20.46 2.34
CA ARG A 350 4.61 21.47 1.77
C ARG A 350 4.57 21.55 0.24
N SER A 351 3.84 20.66 -0.41
CA SER A 351 3.79 20.59 -1.87
C SER A 351 2.97 21.72 -2.48
N GLU A 352 3.47 22.29 -3.55
CA GLU A 352 2.77 23.27 -4.39
C GLU A 352 1.92 22.60 -5.49
N HIS A 353 2.11 21.29 -5.74
CA HIS A 353 1.38 20.54 -6.75
C HIS A 353 0.06 19.97 -6.18
N PRO A 354 -1.11 20.59 -6.47
CA PRO A 354 -2.37 20.22 -5.79
C PRO A 354 -2.74 18.76 -5.92
N GLN A 355 -2.59 18.17 -7.11
CA GLN A 355 -2.95 16.77 -7.35
C GLN A 355 -1.96 15.82 -6.63
N ALA A 356 -0.65 16.04 -6.79
CA ALA A 356 0.36 15.20 -6.14
C ALA A 356 0.26 15.26 -4.60
N ARG A 357 -0.04 16.45 -4.05
CA ARG A 357 -0.29 16.65 -2.62
C ARG A 357 -1.44 15.78 -2.11
N VAL A 358 -2.58 15.84 -2.81
CA VAL A 358 -3.76 15.03 -2.46
C VAL A 358 -3.44 13.55 -2.54
N LEU A 359 -2.79 13.11 -3.63
CA LEU A 359 -2.48 11.69 -3.84
C LEU A 359 -1.52 11.15 -2.77
N LEU A 360 -0.48 11.92 -2.41
CA LEU A 360 0.47 11.49 -1.37
C LEU A 360 -0.20 11.43 0.01
N ALA A 361 -0.98 12.45 0.37
CA ALA A 361 -1.72 12.45 1.64
C ALA A 361 -2.70 11.28 1.72
N SER A 362 -3.44 11.01 0.65
CA SER A 362 -4.40 9.90 0.60
C SER A 362 -3.70 8.54 0.60
N LEU A 363 -2.59 8.37 -0.13
CA LEU A 363 -1.76 7.16 -0.06
C LEU A 363 -1.29 6.90 1.38
N THR A 364 -0.83 7.96 2.08
CA THR A 364 -0.37 7.85 3.47
C THR A 364 -1.51 7.48 4.42
N SER A 365 -2.71 8.04 4.22
CA SER A 365 -3.89 7.69 5.02
C SER A 365 -4.36 6.26 4.78
N ILE A 366 -4.34 5.80 3.53
CA ILE A 366 -4.64 4.40 3.18
C ILE A 366 -3.61 3.48 3.82
N LEU A 367 -2.31 3.78 3.71
CA LEU A 367 -1.24 3.01 4.33
C LEU A 367 -1.37 2.97 5.86
N LEU A 368 -1.68 4.10 6.51
CA LEU A 368 -1.86 4.17 7.97
C LEU A 368 -3.00 3.25 8.43
N VAL A 369 -4.18 3.35 7.80
CA VAL A 369 -5.35 2.53 8.16
C VAL A 369 -5.09 1.06 7.85
N ASP A 370 -4.49 0.75 6.70
CA ASP A 370 -4.15 -0.63 6.34
C ASP A 370 -3.14 -1.24 7.33
N SER A 371 -2.17 -0.46 7.78
CA SER A 371 -1.18 -0.87 8.79
C SER A 371 -1.76 -1.21 10.16
N MET A 372 -2.95 -0.73 10.47
CA MET A 372 -3.66 -1.09 11.70
C MET A 372 -4.36 -2.45 11.61
N ILE A 373 -4.65 -2.94 10.41
CA ILE A 373 -5.47 -4.15 10.19
C ILE A 373 -4.78 -5.21 9.32
N ASN A 374 -3.63 -4.89 8.72
CA ASN A 374 -2.79 -5.75 7.90
C ASN A 374 -1.30 -5.42 8.12
N THR A 375 -0.43 -6.14 7.40
CA THR A 375 1.03 -5.88 7.33
C THR A 375 1.43 -5.50 5.90
N PRO A 376 1.00 -4.32 5.40
CA PRO A 376 1.13 -3.94 3.98
C PRO A 376 2.58 -3.86 3.49
N LEU A 377 3.54 -3.54 4.36
CA LEU A 377 4.95 -3.47 3.98
C LEU A 377 5.64 -4.84 3.95
N PHE A 378 5.05 -5.86 4.58
CA PHE A 378 5.51 -7.25 4.54
C PHE A 378 4.82 -8.04 3.41
N SER A 379 3.55 -7.78 3.12
CA SER A 379 2.80 -8.36 2.00
C SER A 379 3.51 -8.11 0.66
N SER A 380 3.55 -9.10 -0.23
CA SER A 380 4.37 -8.99 -1.44
C SER A 380 3.88 -7.94 -2.41
N ARG A 381 2.60 -7.96 -2.76
CA ARG A 381 2.01 -7.06 -3.78
C ARG A 381 1.67 -5.67 -3.21
N GLU A 382 1.12 -5.63 -2.00
CA GLU A 382 0.81 -4.37 -1.33
C GLU A 382 2.06 -3.53 -1.08
N SER A 383 3.18 -4.17 -0.65
CA SER A 383 4.42 -3.46 -0.43
C SER A 383 5.01 -2.85 -1.71
N HIS A 384 4.88 -3.52 -2.87
CA HIS A 384 5.25 -2.91 -4.15
C HIS A 384 4.39 -1.67 -4.41
N PHE A 385 3.08 -1.77 -4.24
CA PHE A 385 2.18 -0.64 -4.45
C PHE A 385 2.54 0.53 -3.54
N PHE A 386 2.56 0.33 -2.23
CA PHE A 386 2.81 1.44 -1.30
C PHE A 386 4.20 2.05 -1.50
N LEU A 387 5.24 1.25 -1.62
CA LEU A 387 6.61 1.74 -1.70
C LEU A 387 6.93 2.40 -3.05
N PHE A 388 6.44 1.84 -4.16
CA PHE A 388 6.69 2.42 -5.48
C PHE A 388 5.87 3.68 -5.71
N MET A 389 4.58 3.68 -5.30
CA MET A 389 3.75 4.89 -5.35
C MET A 389 4.26 5.97 -4.38
N MET A 390 4.74 5.59 -3.19
CA MET A 390 5.41 6.51 -2.28
C MET A 390 6.63 7.14 -2.95
N ALA A 391 7.49 6.35 -3.60
CA ALA A 391 8.68 6.86 -4.28
C ALA A 391 8.30 7.87 -5.38
N LEU A 392 7.32 7.54 -6.19
CA LEU A 392 6.83 8.41 -7.26
C LEU A 392 6.23 9.71 -6.69
N LEU A 393 5.31 9.59 -5.73
CA LEU A 393 4.56 10.74 -5.22
C LEU A 393 5.44 11.65 -4.35
N VAL A 394 6.39 11.11 -3.59
CA VAL A 394 7.39 11.94 -2.89
C VAL A 394 8.19 12.76 -3.88
N ALA A 395 8.66 12.16 -4.98
CA ALA A 395 9.40 12.90 -6.01
C ALA A 395 8.54 13.97 -6.71
N MET A 396 7.25 13.67 -7.01
CA MET A 396 6.31 14.63 -7.61
C MET A 396 5.98 15.82 -6.67
N ASN A 397 6.07 15.62 -5.37
CA ASN A 397 5.78 16.66 -4.37
C ASN A 397 7.02 17.47 -3.95
N ARG A 398 8.21 17.14 -4.45
CA ARG A 398 9.40 17.95 -4.18
C ARG A 398 9.31 19.25 -4.95
N GLN A 399 9.45 20.38 -4.24
CA GLN A 399 9.65 21.68 -4.86
C GLN A 399 11.01 21.67 -5.59
N PRO A 400 11.12 22.22 -6.81
CA PRO A 400 12.42 22.61 -7.29
C PRO A 400 12.97 23.60 -6.26
N LEU A 401 14.16 23.34 -5.74
CA LEU A 401 14.86 24.33 -4.91
C LEU A 401 14.86 25.63 -5.71
N SER A 402 14.17 26.66 -5.21
CA SER A 402 14.23 28.00 -5.77
C SER A 402 15.71 28.34 -5.93
N ARG A 403 16.11 28.58 -7.18
CA ARG A 403 17.44 29.04 -7.52
C ARG A 403 17.73 30.37 -6.88
#